data_a42f91f9543d40bec74aa758b2c68bf9
#
_entry.id   a42f91f9543d40bec74aa758b2c68bf9
#
_cell.length_a   1.000
_cell.length_b   1.000
_cell.length_c   1.000
_cell.angle_alpha   90.00
_cell.angle_beta   90.00
_cell.angle_gamma   90.00
#
_symmetry.space_group_name_H-M   'P 1'
#
loop_
_entity.id
_entity.type
_entity.pdbx_description
1 polymer ?
#
loop_
_entity_poly.entity_id
_entity_poly.type
_entity_poly.pdbx_seq_one_letter_code
_entity_poly.pdbx_strand_id
1 'polypeptide(L)'
;LWFRERVRQEKIPNVWFSARDGYLPKKLYQMLDEKPTVYFMTSRIAAVEAGMEDEADIAYVDSMKFSGTLEENLRVRFGLRPDRIQVSEKDGQGLARYREAILSNAEIQRERYRAYIESLQVKDGAVAFFDFVAKGTTQMYIQKLLPNPLKGLYFLRLEPEFMSDKRVSVEAFYGTDETQGSA
;
A
#
# COMPACT_ATOMS: atom_id res chain seq x y z
N LEU A 1 7.54 4.04 -21.24
CA LEU A 1 8.87 4.69 -21.38
C LEU A 1 9.24 5.53 -20.15
N TRP A 2 8.40 6.44 -19.70
CA TRP A 2 8.66 7.34 -18.55
C TRP A 2 9.11 6.59 -17.29
N PHE A 3 8.37 5.57 -16.83
CA PHE A 3 8.72 4.78 -15.64
C PHE A 3 10.15 4.19 -15.73
N ARG A 4 10.47 3.59 -16.89
CA ARG A 4 11.81 3.03 -17.13
C ARG A 4 12.90 4.11 -17.06
N GLU A 5 12.64 5.27 -17.64
CA GLU A 5 13.58 6.39 -17.63
C GLU A 5 13.84 6.87 -16.20
N ARG A 6 12.81 7.02 -15.36
CA ARG A 6 12.96 7.39 -13.95
C ARG A 6 13.78 6.37 -13.17
N VAL A 7 13.48 5.08 -13.34
CA VAL A 7 14.26 3.99 -12.71
C VAL A 7 15.74 4.05 -13.10
N ARG A 8 16.05 4.38 -14.35
CA ARG A 8 17.43 4.48 -14.85
C ARG A 8 18.14 5.74 -14.33
N GLN A 9 17.51 6.89 -14.42
CA GLN A 9 18.07 8.17 -13.96
C GLN A 9 18.44 8.13 -12.47
N GLU A 10 17.58 7.54 -11.65
CA GLU A 10 17.81 7.41 -10.21
C GLU A 10 18.60 6.15 -9.82
N LYS A 11 18.99 5.33 -10.80
CA LYS A 11 19.74 4.08 -10.60
C LYS A 11 19.10 3.13 -9.59
N ILE A 12 17.75 3.07 -9.56
CA ILE A 12 17.00 2.25 -8.58
C ILE A 12 17.24 0.76 -8.87
N PRO A 13 17.72 -0.02 -7.90
CA PRO A 13 18.09 -1.43 -8.14
C PRO A 13 16.88 -2.36 -8.17
N ASN A 14 15.81 -2.07 -7.45
CA ASN A 14 14.66 -2.94 -7.30
C ASN A 14 13.44 -2.33 -8.00
N VAL A 15 12.74 -3.13 -8.80
CA VAL A 15 11.59 -2.67 -9.59
C VAL A 15 10.39 -3.55 -9.33
N TRP A 16 9.39 -3.00 -8.69
CA TRP A 16 8.17 -3.69 -8.30
C TRP A 16 6.95 -3.14 -9.01
N PHE A 17 6.09 -4.03 -9.44
CA PHE A 17 4.81 -3.72 -10.05
C PHE A 17 3.68 -4.24 -9.17
N SER A 18 2.83 -3.35 -8.69
CA SER A 18 1.69 -3.66 -7.83
C SER A 18 0.72 -4.64 -8.52
N ALA A 19 0.35 -5.72 -7.85
CA ALA A 19 -0.77 -6.54 -8.30
C ALA A 19 -2.06 -5.69 -8.15
N ARG A 20 -2.93 -5.73 -9.05
CA ARG A 20 -3.28 -6.40 -10.28
C ARG A 20 -2.89 -5.54 -11.49
N ASP A 21 -2.94 -4.23 -11.30
CA ASP A 21 -2.82 -3.23 -12.37
C ASP A 21 -1.39 -3.19 -12.95
N GLY A 22 -0.39 -3.59 -12.17
CA GLY A 22 1.00 -3.68 -12.60
C GLY A 22 1.34 -4.87 -13.50
N TYR A 23 0.41 -5.81 -13.77
CA TYR A 23 0.75 -6.99 -14.56
C TYR A 23 1.17 -6.65 -16.01
N LEU A 24 0.33 -5.92 -16.73
CA LEU A 24 0.63 -5.51 -18.09
C LEU A 24 1.81 -4.53 -18.16
N PRO A 25 1.89 -3.47 -17.33
CA PRO A 25 3.08 -2.63 -17.26
C PRO A 25 4.38 -3.39 -17.01
N LYS A 26 4.37 -4.41 -16.13
CA LYS A 26 5.54 -5.28 -15.91
C LYS A 26 5.96 -5.99 -17.19
N LYS A 27 5.01 -6.59 -17.92
CA LYS A 27 5.30 -7.27 -19.18
C LYS A 27 5.90 -6.32 -20.23
N LEU A 28 5.34 -5.12 -20.37
CA LEU A 28 5.89 -4.10 -21.26
C LEU A 28 7.28 -3.63 -20.83
N TYR A 29 7.51 -3.46 -19.51
CA TYR A 29 8.83 -3.11 -19.00
C TYR A 29 9.89 -4.15 -19.35
N GLN A 30 9.58 -5.43 -19.17
CA GLN A 30 10.47 -6.55 -19.46
C GLN A 30 10.82 -6.68 -20.97
N MET A 31 10.00 -6.16 -21.86
CA MET A 31 10.32 -6.09 -23.30
C MET A 31 11.30 -4.94 -23.61
N LEU A 32 11.44 -3.97 -22.73
CA LEU A 32 12.23 -2.76 -22.96
C LEU A 32 13.50 -2.70 -22.08
N ASP A 33 13.59 -3.54 -21.07
CA ASP A 33 14.67 -3.51 -20.09
C ASP A 33 14.90 -4.91 -19.50
N GLU A 34 16.17 -5.29 -19.39
CA GLU A 34 16.58 -6.60 -18.84
C GLU A 34 16.64 -6.62 -17.30
N LYS A 35 16.42 -5.48 -16.65
CA LYS A 35 16.44 -5.39 -15.18
C LYS A 35 15.39 -6.34 -14.57
N PRO A 36 15.77 -7.16 -13.58
CA PRO A 36 14.82 -8.02 -12.89
C PRO A 36 13.66 -7.22 -12.27
N THR A 37 12.46 -7.73 -12.42
CA THR A 37 11.25 -7.08 -11.93
C THR A 37 10.43 -8.03 -11.09
N VAL A 38 9.81 -7.52 -10.04
CA VAL A 38 8.88 -8.25 -9.18
C VAL A 38 7.44 -7.88 -9.54
N TYR A 39 6.56 -8.87 -9.67
CA TYR A 39 5.13 -8.66 -9.61
C TYR A 39 4.72 -8.79 -8.15
N PHE A 40 4.62 -7.65 -7.46
CA PHE A 40 4.46 -7.60 -6.03
C PHE A 40 3.02 -7.90 -5.64
N MET A 41 2.82 -9.05 -5.01
CA MET A 41 1.51 -9.52 -4.58
C MET A 41 1.02 -8.70 -3.39
N THR A 42 0.22 -7.69 -3.67
CA THR A 42 -0.32 -6.78 -2.68
C THR A 42 -1.77 -6.41 -2.98
N SER A 43 -2.46 -5.96 -1.96
CA SER A 43 -3.71 -5.20 -2.06
C SER A 43 -3.72 -4.14 -0.97
N ARG A 44 -4.61 -3.14 -1.09
CA ARG A 44 -4.75 -2.12 -0.04
C ARG A 44 -5.05 -2.76 1.32
N ILE A 45 -5.95 -3.74 1.36
CA ILE A 45 -6.33 -4.43 2.59
C ILE A 45 -5.13 -5.15 3.20
N ALA A 46 -4.44 -5.99 2.44
CA ALA A 46 -3.29 -6.73 2.93
C ALA A 46 -2.15 -5.83 3.43
N ALA A 47 -1.88 -4.72 2.72
CA ALA A 47 -0.87 -3.75 3.13
C ALA A 47 -1.26 -3.04 4.44
N VAL A 48 -2.52 -2.61 4.56
CA VAL A 48 -3.06 -1.96 5.76
C VAL A 48 -3.01 -2.91 6.95
N GLU A 49 -3.53 -4.12 6.80
CA GLU A 49 -3.53 -5.13 7.88
C GLU A 49 -2.12 -5.43 8.39
N ALA A 50 -1.16 -5.61 7.49
CA ALA A 50 0.21 -5.93 7.88
C ALA A 50 0.99 -4.72 8.42
N GLY A 51 0.74 -3.54 7.89
CA GLY A 51 1.46 -2.32 8.27
C GLY A 51 0.85 -1.53 9.42
N MET A 52 -0.30 -1.97 9.97
CA MET A 52 -0.96 -1.31 11.09
C MET A 52 -0.19 -1.57 12.39
N GLU A 53 0.17 -0.53 13.13
CA GLU A 53 1.05 -0.63 14.31
C GLU A 53 0.41 -0.14 15.60
N ASP A 54 -0.52 0.83 15.51
CA ASP A 54 -1.06 1.51 16.67
C ASP A 54 -2.52 1.97 16.49
N GLU A 55 -3.03 2.68 17.50
CA GLU A 55 -4.37 3.25 17.47
C GLU A 55 -4.55 4.34 16.43
N ALA A 56 -3.50 5.09 16.11
CA ALA A 56 -3.58 6.12 15.09
C ALA A 56 -3.82 5.51 13.70
N ASP A 57 -3.22 4.34 13.44
CA ASP A 57 -3.50 3.56 12.24
C ASP A 57 -4.97 3.06 12.20
N ILE A 58 -5.47 2.57 13.35
CA ILE A 58 -6.88 2.13 13.46
C ILE A 58 -7.82 3.31 13.18
N ALA A 59 -7.58 4.45 13.84
CA ALA A 59 -8.39 5.66 13.66
C ALA A 59 -8.33 6.18 12.22
N TYR A 60 -7.15 6.14 11.61
CA TYR A 60 -6.97 6.53 10.21
C TYR A 60 -7.80 5.63 9.26
N VAL A 61 -7.72 4.31 9.44
CA VAL A 61 -8.50 3.36 8.62
C VAL A 61 -10.00 3.55 8.87
N ASP A 62 -10.43 3.77 10.10
CA ASP A 62 -11.83 4.03 10.45
C ASP A 62 -12.37 5.32 9.83
N SER A 63 -11.55 6.35 9.74
CA SER A 63 -11.92 7.63 9.12
C SER A 63 -12.24 7.52 7.62
N MET A 64 -11.78 6.47 6.95
CA MET A 64 -12.09 6.24 5.55
C MET A 64 -13.56 5.83 5.40
N LYS A 65 -14.25 6.36 4.39
CA LYS A 65 -15.63 6.01 4.10
C LYS A 65 -15.80 4.49 3.92
N PHE A 66 -16.72 3.92 4.69
CA PHE A 66 -17.12 2.51 4.60
C PHE A 66 -18.64 2.40 4.65
N SER A 67 -19.22 1.60 3.78
CA SER A 67 -20.67 1.34 3.72
C SER A 67 -20.91 -0.11 4.11
N GLY A 68 -21.10 -0.37 5.40
CA GLY A 68 -21.33 -1.71 5.92
C GLY A 68 -21.52 -1.70 7.43
N THR A 69 -21.81 -2.85 8.00
CA THR A 69 -21.93 -3.07 9.44
C THR A 69 -20.57 -3.03 10.13
N LEU A 70 -20.56 -2.90 11.47
CA LEU A 70 -19.33 -3.01 12.26
C LEU A 70 -18.63 -4.36 12.03
N GLU A 71 -19.39 -5.45 11.96
CA GLU A 71 -18.83 -6.79 11.69
C GLU A 71 -18.14 -6.85 10.32
N GLU A 72 -18.78 -6.32 9.28
CA GLU A 72 -18.17 -6.24 7.94
C GLU A 72 -16.93 -5.37 7.94
N ASN A 73 -16.92 -4.24 8.64
CA ASN A 73 -15.76 -3.37 8.79
C ASN A 73 -14.59 -4.13 9.44
N LEU A 74 -14.84 -4.80 10.55
CA LEU A 74 -13.84 -5.59 11.27
C LEU A 74 -13.25 -6.72 10.40
N ARG A 75 -14.10 -7.39 9.61
CA ARG A 75 -13.67 -8.45 8.69
C ARG A 75 -12.88 -7.93 7.50
N VAL A 76 -13.44 -6.94 6.80
CA VAL A 76 -12.95 -6.53 5.48
C VAL A 76 -11.75 -5.59 5.59
N ARG A 77 -11.69 -4.75 6.62
CA ARG A 77 -10.65 -3.70 6.73
C ARG A 77 -9.58 -4.02 7.77
N PHE A 78 -9.93 -4.81 8.77
CA PHE A 78 -9.03 -5.18 9.86
C PHE A 78 -8.71 -6.67 9.89
N GLY A 79 -9.24 -7.45 8.95
CA GLY A 79 -8.92 -8.87 8.77
C GLY A 79 -9.32 -9.77 9.92
N LEU A 80 -10.23 -9.32 10.81
CA LEU A 80 -10.65 -10.15 11.94
C LEU A 80 -11.50 -11.33 11.48
N ARG A 81 -11.21 -12.49 12.02
CA ARG A 81 -11.99 -13.70 11.78
C ARG A 81 -13.34 -13.61 12.50
N PRO A 82 -14.40 -14.23 11.97
CA PRO A 82 -15.74 -14.20 12.59
C PRO A 82 -15.75 -14.69 14.04
N ASP A 83 -14.93 -15.68 14.39
CA ASP A 83 -14.81 -16.22 15.74
C ASP A 83 -14.21 -15.23 16.76
N ARG A 84 -13.57 -14.17 16.28
CA ARG A 84 -13.04 -13.07 17.09
C ARG A 84 -13.96 -11.86 17.19
N ILE A 85 -15.10 -11.89 16.51
CA ILE A 85 -16.05 -10.78 16.43
C ILE A 85 -17.32 -11.16 17.23
N GLN A 86 -17.57 -10.46 18.31
CA GLN A 86 -18.76 -10.61 19.14
C GLN A 86 -19.49 -9.28 19.17
N VAL A 87 -20.19 -8.94 18.08
CA VAL A 87 -20.99 -7.72 18.00
C VAL A 87 -22.29 -7.91 18.78
N SER A 88 -22.50 -7.12 19.82
CA SER A 88 -23.76 -7.01 20.53
C SER A 88 -24.45 -5.68 20.14
N GLU A 89 -25.74 -5.71 19.87
CA GLU A 89 -26.52 -4.50 19.54
C GLU A 89 -26.48 -3.42 20.63
N LYS A 90 -26.04 -3.77 21.84
CA LYS A 90 -25.94 -2.85 22.98
C LYS A 90 -24.56 -2.24 23.18
N ASP A 91 -23.55 -2.61 22.37
CA ASP A 91 -22.18 -2.17 22.56
C ASP A 91 -21.94 -0.80 21.90
N GLY A 92 -22.13 0.27 22.66
CA GLY A 92 -21.78 1.64 22.24
C GLY A 92 -20.29 1.93 22.05
N GLN A 93 -19.41 0.93 22.21
CA GLN A 93 -17.95 1.11 22.14
C GLN A 93 -17.35 0.97 20.72
N GLY A 94 -18.13 0.53 19.75
CA GLY A 94 -17.67 0.45 18.34
C GLY A 94 -16.35 -0.30 18.18
N LEU A 95 -15.43 0.27 17.38
CA LEU A 95 -14.11 -0.32 17.11
C LEU A 95 -13.17 -0.38 18.32
N ALA A 96 -13.34 0.51 19.30
CA ALA A 96 -12.47 0.58 20.47
C ALA A 96 -12.40 -0.75 21.24
N ARG A 97 -13.50 -1.50 21.29
CA ARG A 97 -13.55 -2.83 21.90
C ARG A 97 -12.64 -3.86 21.24
N TYR A 98 -12.40 -3.71 19.94
CA TYR A 98 -11.65 -4.68 19.14
C TYR A 98 -10.19 -4.30 18.94
N ARG A 99 -9.74 -3.20 19.53
CA ARG A 99 -8.39 -2.66 19.36
C ARG A 99 -7.29 -3.71 19.54
N GLU A 100 -7.30 -4.42 20.66
CA GLU A 100 -6.29 -5.44 20.94
C GLU A 100 -6.34 -6.60 19.92
N ALA A 101 -7.54 -7.02 19.55
CA ALA A 101 -7.72 -8.07 18.55
C ALA A 101 -7.22 -7.62 17.17
N ILE A 102 -7.48 -6.36 16.79
CA ILE A 102 -7.01 -5.76 15.54
C ILE A 102 -5.47 -5.73 15.52
N LEU A 103 -4.83 -5.19 16.57
CA LEU A 103 -3.37 -5.07 16.61
C LEU A 103 -2.69 -6.44 16.70
N SER A 104 -3.26 -7.40 17.44
CA SER A 104 -2.75 -8.76 17.48
C SER A 104 -2.85 -9.45 16.10
N ASN A 105 -3.95 -9.25 15.37
CA ASN A 105 -4.06 -9.76 14.00
C ASN A 105 -3.04 -9.08 13.07
N ALA A 106 -2.86 -7.77 13.20
CA ALA A 106 -1.89 -7.01 12.41
C ALA A 106 -0.46 -7.53 12.60
N GLU A 107 -0.07 -7.88 13.82
CA GLU A 107 1.24 -8.48 14.12
C GLU A 107 1.47 -9.79 13.36
N ILE A 108 0.49 -10.69 13.40
CA ILE A 108 0.54 -11.95 12.65
C ILE A 108 0.65 -11.72 11.14
N GLN A 109 -0.14 -10.78 10.61
CA GLN A 109 -0.08 -10.46 9.18
C GLN A 109 1.25 -9.79 8.80
N ARG A 110 1.80 -8.96 9.68
CA ARG A 110 3.10 -8.31 9.50
C ARG A 110 4.23 -9.33 9.38
N GLU A 111 4.28 -10.31 10.25
CA GLU A 111 5.29 -11.37 10.18
C GLU A 111 5.21 -12.15 8.87
N ARG A 112 4.02 -12.53 8.44
CA ARG A 112 3.79 -13.23 7.18
C ARG A 112 4.20 -12.38 5.97
N TYR A 113 3.85 -11.10 6.02
CA TYR A 113 4.14 -10.19 4.91
C TYR A 113 5.64 -9.86 4.82
N ARG A 114 6.32 -9.72 5.96
CA ARG A 114 7.78 -9.58 6.01
C ARG A 114 8.47 -10.81 5.46
N ALA A 115 8.05 -12.01 5.84
CA ALA A 115 8.59 -13.26 5.28
C ALA A 115 8.41 -13.32 3.75
N TYR A 116 7.27 -12.86 3.23
CA TYR A 116 7.07 -12.72 1.79
C TYR A 116 8.05 -11.72 1.17
N ILE A 117 8.22 -10.53 1.75
CA ILE A 117 9.17 -9.51 1.26
C ILE A 117 10.61 -10.07 1.27
N GLU A 118 11.02 -10.74 2.32
CA GLU A 118 12.34 -11.38 2.43
C GLU A 118 12.57 -12.42 1.32
N SER A 119 11.53 -13.19 0.97
CA SER A 119 11.61 -14.17 -0.12
C SER A 119 11.88 -13.54 -1.50
N LEU A 120 11.63 -12.24 -1.65
CA LEU A 120 11.88 -11.50 -2.90
C LEU A 120 13.35 -11.11 -3.08
N GLN A 121 14.20 -11.31 -2.08
CA GLN A 121 15.63 -11.03 -2.11
C GLN A 121 15.93 -9.59 -2.56
N VAL A 122 15.33 -8.62 -1.89
CA VAL A 122 15.45 -7.20 -2.21
C VAL A 122 16.91 -6.77 -2.05
N LYS A 123 17.48 -6.19 -3.12
CA LYS A 123 18.84 -5.66 -3.11
C LYS A 123 18.92 -4.38 -2.28
N ASP A 124 20.09 -4.08 -1.75
CA ASP A 124 20.35 -2.80 -1.10
C ASP A 124 20.01 -1.62 -2.02
N GLY A 125 19.40 -0.59 -1.44
CA GLY A 125 18.96 0.60 -2.16
C GLY A 125 17.44 0.70 -2.28
N ALA A 126 16.98 1.70 -3.00
CA ALA A 126 15.56 2.01 -3.14
C ALA A 126 14.80 0.96 -3.96
N VAL A 127 13.49 0.93 -3.75
CA VAL A 127 12.52 0.16 -4.53
C VAL A 127 11.65 1.12 -5.32
N ALA A 128 11.62 1.01 -6.64
CA ALA A 128 10.63 1.67 -7.48
C ALA A 128 9.34 0.84 -7.47
N PHE A 129 8.28 1.44 -6.96
CA PHE A 129 6.97 0.80 -6.85
C PHE A 129 5.99 1.39 -7.86
N PHE A 130 5.68 0.62 -8.88
CA PHE A 130 4.69 1.02 -9.88
C PHE A 130 3.28 0.73 -9.38
N ASP A 131 2.42 1.75 -9.43
CA ASP A 131 0.97 1.59 -9.37
C ASP A 131 0.30 2.40 -10.48
N PHE A 132 -0.87 1.97 -10.95
CA PHE A 132 -1.50 2.63 -12.08
C PHE A 132 -2.24 3.89 -11.64
N VAL A 133 -3.16 3.75 -10.71
CA VAL A 133 -3.91 4.87 -10.14
C VAL A 133 -3.91 4.74 -8.62
N ALA A 134 -3.25 5.64 -7.93
CA ALA A 134 -3.07 5.49 -6.50
C ALA A 134 -3.16 6.79 -5.69
N LYS A 135 -3.67 6.65 -4.47
CA LYS A 135 -3.66 7.69 -3.43
C LYS A 135 -2.41 7.62 -2.54
N GLY A 136 -1.69 6.47 -2.54
CA GLY A 136 -0.51 6.25 -1.71
C GLY A 136 -0.74 5.41 -0.46
N THR A 137 -1.98 5.10 -0.07
CA THR A 137 -2.28 4.30 1.14
C THR A 137 -1.54 2.97 1.16
N THR A 138 -1.59 2.21 0.07
CA THR A 138 -0.89 0.92 -0.05
C THR A 138 0.62 1.09 0.14
N GLN A 139 1.22 2.07 -0.52
CA GLN A 139 2.65 2.37 -0.40
C GLN A 139 3.03 2.76 1.02
N MET A 140 2.23 3.60 1.68
CA MET A 140 2.48 4.06 3.05
C MET A 140 2.63 2.87 4.02
N TYR A 141 1.71 1.91 3.94
CA TYR A 141 1.75 0.74 4.82
C TYR A 141 2.85 -0.25 4.42
N ILE A 142 3.12 -0.45 3.12
CA ILE A 142 4.27 -1.28 2.68
C ILE A 142 5.60 -0.68 3.15
N GLN A 143 5.76 0.65 3.15
CA GLN A 143 6.98 1.29 3.63
C GLN A 143 7.31 0.96 5.09
N LYS A 144 6.29 0.73 5.94
CA LYS A 144 6.49 0.29 7.33
C LYS A 144 7.04 -1.15 7.44
N LEU A 145 6.87 -1.95 6.40
CA LEU A 145 7.27 -3.36 6.36
C LEU A 145 8.65 -3.55 5.71
N LEU A 146 9.15 -2.54 5.02
CA LEU A 146 10.33 -2.60 4.17
C LEU A 146 11.42 -1.68 4.72
N PRO A 147 12.65 -2.18 4.95
CA PRO A 147 13.76 -1.32 5.38
C PRO A 147 14.26 -0.41 4.25
N ASN A 148 14.05 -0.80 3.01
CA ASN A 148 14.47 -0.04 1.83
C ASN A 148 13.53 1.14 1.58
N PRO A 149 14.03 2.31 1.14
CA PRO A 149 13.18 3.40 0.70
C PRO A 149 12.27 2.97 -0.46
N LEU A 150 10.97 3.19 -0.31
CA LEU A 150 9.97 2.86 -1.32
C LEU A 150 9.55 4.13 -2.08
N LYS A 151 9.92 4.22 -3.35
CA LYS A 151 9.53 5.33 -4.22
C LYS A 151 8.34 4.91 -5.10
N GLY A 152 7.20 5.53 -4.91
CA GLY A 152 6.05 5.36 -5.78
C GLY A 152 6.27 6.05 -7.12
N LEU A 153 6.13 5.30 -8.20
CA LEU A 153 6.15 5.83 -9.56
C LEU A 153 4.80 5.47 -10.20
N TYR A 154 3.85 6.40 -10.11
CA TYR A 154 2.46 6.16 -10.51
C TYR A 154 2.16 6.68 -11.91
N PHE A 155 1.26 6.01 -12.61
CA PHE A 155 0.77 6.57 -13.86
C PHE A 155 -0.11 7.79 -13.61
N LEU A 156 -1.04 7.69 -12.64
CA LEU A 156 -1.89 8.79 -12.20
C LEU A 156 -1.91 8.88 -10.67
N ARG A 157 -1.58 10.06 -10.14
CA ARG A 157 -1.68 10.37 -8.72
C ARG A 157 -3.03 10.97 -8.38
N LEU A 158 -3.71 10.38 -7.41
CA LEU A 158 -4.92 10.94 -6.80
C LEU A 158 -4.60 11.55 -5.44
N GLU A 159 -5.25 12.66 -5.11
CA GLU A 159 -5.14 13.32 -3.80
C GLU A 159 -3.67 13.62 -3.42
N PRO A 160 -2.99 14.54 -4.12
CA PRO A 160 -1.58 14.86 -3.88
C PRO A 160 -1.31 15.33 -2.43
N GLU A 161 -2.27 16.01 -1.80
CA GLU A 161 -2.20 16.49 -0.42
C GLU A 161 -1.99 15.32 0.56
N PHE A 162 -2.71 14.22 0.37
CA PHE A 162 -2.55 13.02 1.20
C PHE A 162 -1.10 12.52 1.23
N MET A 163 -0.46 12.47 0.07
CA MET A 163 0.91 11.95 -0.06
C MET A 163 1.92 12.88 0.60
N SER A 164 1.73 14.19 0.48
CA SER A 164 2.55 15.20 1.12
C SER A 164 2.46 15.11 2.65
N ASP A 165 1.24 15.07 3.17
CA ASP A 165 0.99 15.00 4.61
C ASP A 165 1.55 13.71 5.24
N LYS A 166 1.54 12.60 4.52
CA LYS A 166 2.05 11.30 4.99
C LYS A 166 3.53 11.06 4.67
N ARG A 167 4.23 12.04 4.11
CA ARG A 167 5.64 11.95 3.71
C ARG A 167 5.95 10.74 2.82
N VAL A 168 5.01 10.40 1.95
CA VAL A 168 5.17 9.31 0.99
C VAL A 168 5.93 9.82 -0.23
N SER A 169 7.05 9.19 -0.56
CA SER A 169 7.84 9.54 -1.76
C SER A 169 7.14 9.06 -3.02
N VAL A 170 6.56 9.99 -3.77
CA VAL A 170 5.80 9.68 -4.99
C VAL A 170 6.14 10.64 -6.11
N GLU A 171 6.23 10.09 -7.30
CA GLU A 171 6.25 10.81 -8.56
C GLU A 171 5.20 10.19 -9.49
N ALA A 172 4.52 11.00 -10.30
CA ALA A 172 3.50 10.51 -11.21
C ALA A 172 3.71 11.04 -12.63
N PHE A 173 3.32 10.23 -13.61
CA PHE A 173 3.33 10.64 -15.00
C PHE A 173 2.25 11.69 -15.28
N TYR A 174 1.05 11.48 -14.70
CA TYR A 174 -0.02 12.47 -14.67
C TYR A 174 -0.34 12.85 -13.23
N GLY A 175 -0.29 14.15 -12.92
CA GLY A 175 -0.75 14.74 -11.66
C GLY A 175 -1.92 15.68 -11.90
N THR A 176 -2.72 15.93 -10.88
CA THR A 176 -3.82 16.91 -10.95
C THR A 176 -3.34 18.34 -11.18
N ASP A 177 -2.07 18.62 -10.89
CA ASP A 177 -1.46 19.95 -11.02
C ASP A 177 -1.04 20.29 -12.47
N GLU A 178 -0.86 19.28 -13.34
CA GLU A 178 -0.41 19.48 -14.72
C GLU A 178 -1.54 19.75 -15.72
N THR A 179 -2.80 19.51 -15.32
CA THR A 179 -3.96 19.77 -16.19
C THR A 179 -4.33 21.26 -16.29
N GLN A 180 -3.70 22.13 -15.51
CA GLN A 180 -3.93 23.59 -15.56
C GLN A 180 -2.89 24.38 -16.39
N GLY A 181 -1.87 23.72 -16.93
CA GLY A 181 -0.72 24.37 -17.57
C GLY A 181 -0.60 24.27 -19.09
N SER A 182 -1.56 23.65 -19.78
CA SER A 182 -1.54 23.55 -21.25
C SER A 182 -2.86 24.00 -21.87
N ALA A 183 -3.03 25.29 -21.95
CA ALA A 183 -3.94 25.97 -22.87
C ALA A 183 -3.14 26.81 -23.86
#